data_928b13ce9e902ed3d1eb8b7cbace2f13
#
_entry.id   928b13ce9e902ed3d1eb8b7cbace2f13
#
_cell.length_a   1.000
_cell.length_b   1.000
_cell.length_c   1.000
_cell.angle_alpha   90.00
_cell.angle_beta   90.00
_cell.angle_gamma   90.00
#
_symmetry.space_group_name_H-M   'P 1'
#
loop_
_entity.id
_entity.type
_entity.pdbx_description
1 polymer ?
#
loop_
_entity_poly.entity_id
_entity_poly.type
_entity_poly.pdbx_seq_one_letter_code
_entity_poly.pdbx_strand_id
1 'polypeptide(L)'
;MRILASALGLVLMTGCPSTSVYRTADPIEPGSYQVGGATSIGGISDEAQETRSATGQTELMLRYGVIENLDLGLKLFVPGVEVNATYRVHRGNLWSWALLPSLSWVRSKESSATVDAINAFASLGGVASRPLGDKWHIGFGVYSGYGLYWPETGGRGHGVWVGSFALADYQLRDRWHLTPELSMYKVVSGQVPVTGGAMQTGIALRVDL
;
A
#
# COMPACT_ATOMS: atom_id res chain seq x y z
N MET A 1 -19.77 -25.04 -3.15
CA MET A 1 -18.46 -24.75 -3.77
C MET A 1 -18.48 -23.73 -4.91
N ARG A 2 -19.53 -23.60 -5.74
CA ARG A 2 -19.58 -22.62 -6.85
C ARG A 2 -19.69 -21.15 -6.40
N ILE A 3 -20.30 -20.86 -5.26
CA ILE A 3 -20.48 -19.48 -4.72
C ILE A 3 -19.17 -18.91 -4.19
N LEU A 4 -18.31 -19.73 -3.57
CA LEU A 4 -16.98 -19.29 -3.10
C LEU A 4 -16.02 -18.96 -4.25
N ALA A 5 -16.10 -19.70 -5.36
CA ALA A 5 -15.27 -19.43 -6.54
C ALA A 5 -15.68 -18.13 -7.24
N SER A 6 -16.99 -17.80 -7.23
CA SER A 6 -17.48 -16.54 -7.79
C SER A 6 -17.14 -15.32 -6.93
N ALA A 7 -17.14 -15.45 -5.60
CA ALA A 7 -16.73 -14.38 -4.69
C ALA A 7 -15.21 -14.10 -4.78
N LEU A 8 -14.40 -15.16 -4.94
CA LEU A 8 -12.95 -15.01 -5.12
C LEU A 8 -12.60 -14.35 -6.47
N GLY A 9 -13.39 -14.61 -7.52
CA GLY A 9 -13.20 -14.01 -8.84
C GLY A 9 -13.56 -12.51 -8.91
N LEU A 10 -14.47 -12.02 -8.08
CA LEU A 10 -14.90 -10.61 -8.07
C LEU A 10 -13.84 -9.69 -7.39
N VAL A 11 -13.05 -10.21 -6.47
CA VAL A 11 -12.02 -9.45 -5.75
C VAL A 11 -10.81 -9.11 -6.63
N LEU A 12 -10.65 -9.76 -7.78
CA LEU A 12 -9.49 -9.63 -8.67
C LEU A 12 -9.62 -8.52 -9.73
N MET A 13 -10.71 -7.77 -9.79
CA MET A 13 -11.03 -6.96 -10.98
C MET A 13 -11.00 -5.43 -10.79
N THR A 14 -10.62 -4.90 -9.66
CA THR A 14 -10.60 -3.44 -9.47
C THR A 14 -9.19 -2.91 -9.32
N GLY A 15 -8.67 -2.39 -10.42
CA GLY A 15 -7.29 -1.89 -10.54
C GLY A 15 -7.05 -0.54 -9.88
N CYS A 16 -7.21 -0.42 -8.58
CA CYS A 16 -6.77 0.76 -7.84
C CYS A 16 -5.34 0.59 -7.33
N PRO A 17 -4.55 1.67 -7.27
CA PRO A 17 -3.24 1.59 -6.63
C PRO A 17 -3.41 1.16 -5.17
N SER A 18 -2.57 0.23 -4.73
CA SER A 18 -2.56 -0.17 -3.34
C SER A 18 -2.05 0.97 -2.47
N THR A 19 -2.85 1.38 -1.50
CA THR A 19 -2.49 2.38 -0.51
C THR A 19 -1.97 1.76 0.78
N SER A 20 -1.99 0.44 0.87
CA SER A 20 -1.54 -0.30 2.04
C SER A 20 -0.02 -0.27 2.19
N VAL A 21 0.43 -0.12 3.41
CA VAL A 21 1.84 -0.04 3.78
C VAL A 21 2.31 -1.33 4.44
N TYR A 22 1.57 -1.86 5.41
CA TYR A 22 1.87 -3.06 6.21
C TYR A 22 3.29 -3.11 6.79
N ARG A 23 3.88 -1.95 7.10
CA ARG A 23 5.26 -1.81 7.56
C ARG A 23 5.34 -0.94 8.80
N THR A 24 6.05 -1.41 9.80
CA THR A 24 6.46 -0.62 10.97
C THR A 24 7.68 0.25 10.64
N ALA A 25 8.14 1.04 11.60
CA ALA A 25 9.37 1.83 11.47
C ALA A 25 10.65 0.99 11.63
N ASP A 26 10.52 -0.30 11.94
CA ASP A 26 11.67 -1.18 12.13
C ASP A 26 11.95 -1.96 10.84
N PRO A 27 13.10 -1.73 10.17
CA PRO A 27 13.55 -2.51 9.04
C PRO A 27 13.82 -3.97 9.42
N ILE A 28 13.80 -4.84 8.42
CA ILE A 28 14.17 -6.24 8.56
C ILE A 28 15.68 -6.33 8.88
N GLU A 29 16.07 -7.34 9.65
CA GLU A 29 17.46 -7.60 9.98
C GLU A 29 18.33 -7.75 8.73
N PRO A 30 19.58 -7.22 8.73
CA PRO A 30 20.48 -7.33 7.60
C PRO A 30 20.72 -8.77 7.17
N GLY A 31 20.60 -9.03 5.86
CA GLY A 31 20.77 -10.36 5.26
C GLY A 31 19.56 -11.28 5.37
N SER A 32 18.49 -10.87 6.07
CA SER A 32 17.25 -11.62 6.21
C SER A 32 16.22 -11.23 5.15
N TYR A 33 15.28 -12.13 4.89
CA TYR A 33 14.14 -11.91 4.00
C TYR A 33 12.83 -11.97 4.79
N GLN A 34 11.85 -11.24 4.33
CA GLN A 34 10.47 -11.38 4.77
C GLN A 34 9.58 -11.54 3.54
N VAL A 35 8.73 -12.55 3.54
CA VAL A 35 7.71 -12.73 2.51
C VAL A 35 6.33 -12.62 3.13
N GLY A 36 5.35 -12.17 2.36
CA GLY A 36 3.99 -12.03 2.87
C GLY A 36 2.94 -11.95 1.77
N GLY A 37 1.71 -12.15 2.19
CA GLY A 37 0.53 -11.91 1.39
C GLY A 37 -0.45 -11.05 2.15
N ALA A 38 -1.19 -10.20 1.44
CA ALA A 38 -2.21 -9.36 2.03
C ALA A 38 -3.49 -9.37 1.19
N THR A 39 -4.59 -9.07 1.86
CA THR A 39 -5.86 -8.76 1.20
C THR A 39 -6.45 -7.52 1.83
N SER A 40 -7.08 -6.71 1.01
CA SER A 40 -7.72 -5.47 1.46
C SER A 40 -9.01 -5.23 0.72
N ILE A 41 -9.91 -4.50 1.37
CA ILE A 41 -11.16 -4.00 0.82
C ILE A 41 -11.25 -2.51 1.13
N GLY A 42 -11.88 -1.76 0.24
CA GLY A 42 -12.01 -0.33 0.43
C GLY A 42 -13.09 0.29 -0.43
N GLY A 43 -13.18 1.60 -0.37
CA GLY A 43 -14.06 2.41 -1.19
C GLY A 43 -13.33 3.61 -1.74
N ILE A 44 -13.66 3.95 -2.97
CA ILE A 44 -13.21 5.17 -3.66
C ILE A 44 -14.43 6.08 -3.80
N SER A 45 -14.26 7.34 -3.47
CA SER A 45 -15.21 8.39 -3.77
C SER A 45 -14.64 9.28 -4.87
N ASP A 46 -15.40 9.47 -5.94
CA ASP A 46 -15.13 10.49 -6.95
C ASP A 46 -16.05 11.68 -6.71
N GLU A 47 -15.47 12.80 -6.26
CA GLU A 47 -16.25 14.00 -5.96
C GLU A 47 -16.80 14.67 -7.23
N ALA A 48 -16.12 14.50 -8.38
CA ALA A 48 -16.58 15.10 -9.65
C ALA A 48 -17.76 14.37 -10.27
N GLN A 49 -17.86 13.06 -10.04
CA GLN A 49 -18.93 12.23 -10.58
C GLN A 49 -20.00 11.86 -9.54
N GLU A 50 -19.83 12.29 -8.30
CA GLU A 50 -20.67 11.90 -7.14
C GLU A 50 -20.84 10.38 -7.00
N THR A 51 -19.83 9.62 -7.44
CA THR A 51 -19.88 8.15 -7.44
C THR A 51 -19.05 7.56 -6.31
N ARG A 52 -19.45 6.38 -5.84
CA ARG A 52 -18.70 5.57 -4.88
C ARG A 52 -18.56 4.16 -5.43
N SER A 53 -17.36 3.63 -5.40
CA SER A 53 -17.08 2.25 -5.82
C SER A 53 -16.37 1.48 -4.72
N ALA A 54 -16.74 0.22 -4.55
CA ALA A 54 -16.01 -0.70 -3.70
C ALA A 54 -14.82 -1.27 -4.47
N THR A 55 -13.71 -1.46 -3.77
CA THR A 55 -12.49 -2.04 -4.31
C THR A 55 -12.00 -3.18 -3.43
N GLY A 56 -11.38 -4.17 -4.04
CA GLY A 56 -10.68 -5.24 -3.33
C GLY A 56 -9.35 -5.51 -3.98
N GLN A 57 -8.36 -5.89 -3.20
CA GLN A 57 -7.01 -6.12 -3.68
C GLN A 57 -6.34 -7.27 -2.94
N THR A 58 -5.54 -8.04 -3.68
CA THR A 58 -4.65 -9.05 -3.13
C THR A 58 -3.22 -8.69 -3.50
N GLU A 59 -2.31 -8.83 -2.56
CA GLU A 59 -0.93 -8.40 -2.67
C GLU A 59 0.02 -9.51 -2.24
N LEU A 60 1.17 -9.57 -2.90
CA LEU A 60 2.32 -10.38 -2.48
C LEU A 60 3.48 -9.43 -2.19
N MET A 61 4.20 -9.69 -1.13
CA MET A 61 5.28 -8.82 -0.65
C MET A 61 6.54 -9.64 -0.43
N LEU A 62 7.67 -9.07 -0.85
CA LEU A 62 9.01 -9.55 -0.55
C LEU A 62 9.81 -8.36 -0.02
N ARG A 63 10.53 -8.56 1.08
CA ARG A 63 11.45 -7.56 1.64
C ARG A 63 12.79 -8.19 1.94
N TYR A 64 13.85 -7.39 1.87
CA TYR A 64 15.22 -7.79 2.17
C TYR A 64 15.92 -6.73 3.02
N GLY A 65 16.46 -7.14 4.15
CA GLY A 65 17.28 -6.30 5.02
C GLY A 65 18.66 -6.06 4.41
N VAL A 66 18.95 -4.81 4.05
CA VAL A 66 20.21 -4.43 3.41
C VAL A 66 21.27 -4.08 4.44
N ILE A 67 20.92 -3.20 5.36
CA ILE A 67 21.73 -2.78 6.50
C ILE A 67 20.80 -2.54 7.71
N GLU A 68 21.36 -2.32 8.89
CA GLU A 68 20.59 -2.20 10.14
C GLU A 68 19.40 -1.22 10.08
N ASN A 69 19.53 -0.15 9.28
CA ASN A 69 18.51 0.89 9.20
C ASN A 69 17.76 0.93 7.86
N LEU A 70 18.01 -0.02 6.96
CA LEU A 70 17.44 -0.01 5.61
C LEU A 70 17.03 -1.42 5.16
N ASP A 71 15.80 -1.54 4.74
CA ASP A 71 15.35 -2.64 3.91
C ASP A 71 14.77 -2.16 2.57
N LEU A 72 14.76 -3.04 1.60
CA LEU A 72 14.14 -2.87 0.30
C LEU A 72 12.99 -3.86 0.15
N GLY A 73 11.94 -3.43 -0.50
CA GLY A 73 10.75 -4.23 -0.72
C GLY A 73 10.24 -4.19 -2.16
N LEU A 74 9.64 -5.29 -2.54
CA LEU A 74 8.87 -5.46 -3.76
C LEU A 74 7.46 -5.88 -3.37
N LYS A 75 6.45 -5.20 -3.90
CA LYS A 75 5.04 -5.54 -3.72
C LYS A 75 4.41 -5.76 -5.09
N LEU A 76 3.82 -6.92 -5.29
CA LEU A 76 3.06 -7.29 -6.48
C LEU A 76 1.58 -7.26 -6.13
N PHE A 77 0.79 -6.60 -6.94
CA PHE A 77 -0.66 -6.52 -6.80
C PHE A 77 -1.31 -6.47 -8.18
N VAL A 78 -2.55 -6.86 -8.27
CA VAL A 78 -3.23 -6.81 -9.57
C VAL A 78 -3.95 -5.46 -9.70
N PRO A 79 -3.62 -4.65 -10.71
CA PRO A 79 -2.70 -4.89 -11.83
C PRO A 79 -1.40 -4.06 -11.76
N GLY A 80 -0.59 -4.23 -10.75
CA GLY A 80 0.58 -3.38 -10.59
C GLY A 80 1.76 -3.98 -9.82
N VAL A 81 2.80 -3.17 -9.73
CA VAL A 81 4.03 -3.47 -9.00
C VAL A 81 4.51 -2.22 -8.27
N GLU A 82 5.05 -2.39 -7.08
CA GLU A 82 5.67 -1.33 -6.30
C GLU A 82 7.05 -1.78 -5.81
N VAL A 83 8.02 -0.91 -5.98
CA VAL A 83 9.33 -1.00 -5.32
C VAL A 83 9.34 0.01 -4.19
N ASN A 84 9.77 -0.40 -3.02
CA ASN A 84 9.74 0.45 -1.84
C ASN A 84 10.94 0.21 -0.93
N ALA A 85 11.12 1.11 0.05
CA ALA A 85 12.13 0.93 1.09
C ALA A 85 11.58 1.38 2.44
N THR A 86 12.19 0.89 3.51
CA THR A 86 12.02 1.42 4.86
C THR A 86 13.39 1.88 5.35
N TYR A 87 13.52 3.18 5.58
CA TYR A 87 14.75 3.77 6.14
C TYR A 87 14.49 4.32 7.52
N ARG A 88 14.96 3.61 8.56
CA ARG A 88 14.81 4.03 9.94
C ARG A 88 15.75 5.21 10.24
N VAL A 89 15.14 6.36 10.53
CA VAL A 89 15.86 7.61 10.84
C VAL A 89 16.13 7.77 12.34
N HIS A 90 15.33 7.12 13.18
CA HIS A 90 15.47 7.19 14.62
C HIS A 90 14.98 5.92 15.30
N ARG A 91 15.75 5.42 16.25
CA ARG A 91 15.38 4.34 17.16
C ARG A 91 15.39 4.87 18.59
N GLY A 92 14.20 5.13 19.13
CA GLY A 92 14.02 5.55 20.51
C GLY A 92 13.56 4.40 21.40
N ASN A 93 13.59 4.61 22.71
CA ASN A 93 13.12 3.62 23.69
C ASN A 93 11.63 3.36 23.61
N LEU A 94 10.84 4.35 23.19
CA LEU A 94 9.39 4.26 23.09
C LEU A 94 8.90 4.25 21.63
N TRP A 95 9.52 5.03 20.77
CA TRP A 95 9.11 5.22 19.38
C TRP A 95 10.29 5.09 18.43
N SER A 96 10.11 4.34 17.36
CA SER A 96 10.96 4.31 16.19
C SER A 96 10.31 5.14 15.07
N TRP A 97 11.13 5.79 14.24
CA TRP A 97 10.68 6.60 13.10
C TRP A 97 11.39 6.17 11.84
N ALA A 98 10.64 6.02 10.74
CA ALA A 98 11.23 5.67 9.45
C ALA A 98 10.61 6.49 8.32
N LEU A 99 11.38 6.64 7.23
CA LEU A 99 10.93 7.11 5.93
C LEU A 99 10.57 5.92 5.06
N LEU A 100 9.52 6.09 4.24
CA LEU A 100 8.94 5.07 3.38
C LEU A 100 8.85 5.58 1.93
N PRO A 101 9.98 5.66 1.19
CA PRO A 101 9.92 5.95 -0.23
C PRO A 101 9.33 4.78 -1.00
N SER A 102 8.55 5.08 -2.06
CA SER A 102 8.07 4.05 -2.99
C SER A 102 7.91 4.59 -4.41
N LEU A 103 8.00 3.65 -5.36
CA LEU A 103 7.69 3.84 -6.77
C LEU A 103 6.76 2.71 -7.19
N SER A 104 5.62 3.03 -7.77
CA SER A 104 4.69 2.03 -8.25
C SER A 104 4.25 2.28 -9.69
N TRP A 105 3.95 1.19 -10.38
CA TRP A 105 3.40 1.17 -11.74
C TRP A 105 2.13 0.35 -11.73
N VAL A 106 1.07 0.93 -12.28
CA VAL A 106 -0.26 0.33 -12.31
C VAL A 106 -0.81 0.41 -13.72
N ARG A 107 -1.28 -0.71 -14.24
CA ARG A 107 -2.08 -0.74 -15.46
C ARG A 107 -3.56 -0.71 -15.10
N SER A 108 -4.28 0.28 -15.54
CA SER A 108 -5.72 0.38 -15.32
C SER A 108 -6.48 0.30 -16.63
N LYS A 109 -7.67 -0.32 -16.59
CA LYS A 109 -8.62 -0.25 -17.69
C LYS A 109 -9.66 0.80 -17.33
N GLU A 110 -9.89 1.75 -18.21
CA GLU A 110 -10.98 2.68 -18.06
C GLU A 110 -12.31 1.95 -18.30
N SER A 111 -13.25 2.05 -17.37
CA SER A 111 -14.47 1.21 -17.33
C SER A 111 -15.42 1.43 -18.49
N SER A 112 -15.26 2.49 -19.27
CA SER A 112 -16.11 2.84 -20.42
C SER A 112 -15.43 2.74 -21.78
N ALA A 113 -14.11 2.52 -21.82
CA ALA A 113 -13.35 2.43 -23.04
C ALA A 113 -12.43 1.20 -23.02
N THR A 114 -12.13 0.65 -24.19
CA THR A 114 -11.09 -0.35 -24.42
C THR A 114 -9.68 0.20 -24.21
N VAL A 115 -9.54 1.29 -23.47
CA VAL A 115 -8.31 2.05 -23.33
C VAL A 115 -7.57 1.60 -22.08
N ASP A 116 -6.41 1.03 -22.28
CA ASP A 116 -5.44 0.77 -21.23
C ASP A 116 -4.73 2.07 -20.84
N ALA A 117 -4.54 2.29 -19.56
CA ALA A 117 -3.72 3.39 -19.06
C ALA A 117 -2.56 2.84 -18.21
N ILE A 118 -1.39 3.43 -18.37
CA ILE A 118 -0.26 3.17 -17.49
C ILE A 118 -0.16 4.35 -16.53
N ASN A 119 -0.11 4.03 -15.26
CA ASN A 119 0.06 5.04 -14.20
C ASN A 119 1.36 4.77 -13.46
N ALA A 120 2.14 5.80 -13.21
CA ALA A 120 3.30 5.71 -12.35
C ALA A 120 3.11 6.64 -11.15
N PHE A 121 3.48 6.16 -9.98
CA PHE A 121 3.36 6.92 -8.74
C PHE A 121 4.69 6.90 -8.01
N ALA A 122 5.13 8.07 -7.57
CA ALA A 122 6.22 8.20 -6.62
C ALA A 122 5.65 8.70 -5.29
N SER A 123 6.00 8.09 -4.19
CA SER A 123 5.56 8.54 -2.88
C SER A 123 6.69 8.56 -1.85
N LEU A 124 6.52 9.42 -0.87
CA LEU A 124 7.32 9.48 0.33
C LEU A 124 6.40 9.50 1.53
N GLY A 125 6.57 8.52 2.40
CA GLY A 125 5.86 8.43 3.67
C GLY A 125 6.79 8.58 4.85
N GLY A 126 6.19 8.81 6.02
CA GLY A 126 6.81 8.70 7.31
C GLY A 126 5.95 7.82 8.21
N VAL A 127 6.57 6.94 8.98
CA VAL A 127 5.91 6.08 9.95
C VAL A 127 6.57 6.23 11.32
N ALA A 128 5.73 6.32 12.34
CA ALA A 128 6.12 6.14 13.73
C ALA A 128 5.56 4.82 14.22
N SER A 129 6.37 4.00 14.88
CA SER A 129 5.91 2.76 15.50
C SER A 129 6.50 2.56 16.88
N ARG A 130 5.79 1.78 17.71
CA ARG A 130 6.26 1.41 19.05
C ARG A 130 5.80 0.00 19.42
N PRO A 131 6.61 -0.73 20.20
CA PRO A 131 6.16 -1.97 20.80
C PRO A 131 5.09 -1.71 21.88
N LEU A 132 4.12 -2.62 21.97
CA LEU A 132 3.14 -2.73 23.04
C LEU A 132 3.24 -4.13 23.67
N GLY A 133 4.14 -4.27 24.66
CA GLY A 133 4.51 -5.58 25.21
C GLY A 133 5.36 -6.38 24.22
N ASP A 134 5.35 -7.72 24.39
CA ASP A 134 6.30 -8.61 23.70
C ASP A 134 5.87 -8.99 22.27
N LYS A 135 4.59 -8.87 21.94
CA LYS A 135 4.04 -9.40 20.68
C LYS A 135 3.38 -8.38 19.77
N TRP A 136 3.11 -7.19 20.27
CA TRP A 136 2.42 -6.17 19.51
C TRP A 136 3.32 -5.01 19.17
N HIS A 137 3.23 -4.51 17.94
CA HIS A 137 3.70 -3.21 17.54
C HIS A 137 2.55 -2.42 16.95
N ILE A 138 2.40 -1.19 17.35
CA ILE A 138 1.46 -0.27 16.70
C ILE A 138 2.24 0.75 15.89
N GLY A 139 1.67 1.15 14.76
CA GLY A 139 2.25 2.15 13.90
C GLY A 139 1.20 3.05 13.29
N PHE A 140 1.57 4.28 13.04
CA PHE A 140 0.79 5.23 12.27
C PHE A 140 1.73 6.08 11.41
N GLY A 141 1.22 6.53 10.30
CA GLY A 141 2.03 7.32 9.38
C GLY A 141 1.21 8.17 8.44
N VAL A 142 1.93 9.01 7.76
CA VAL A 142 1.41 9.86 6.69
C VAL A 142 2.28 9.67 5.45
N TYR A 143 1.70 9.90 4.29
CA TYR A 143 2.42 9.84 3.03
C TYR A 143 1.88 10.87 2.07
N SER A 144 2.73 11.27 1.14
CA SER A 144 2.37 12.13 0.03
C SER A 144 3.01 11.58 -1.23
N GLY A 145 2.36 11.77 -2.37
CA GLY A 145 2.89 11.27 -3.62
C GLY A 145 2.47 12.11 -4.81
N TYR A 146 3.17 11.84 -5.90
CA TYR A 146 2.91 12.41 -7.20
C TYR A 146 2.64 11.28 -8.19
N GLY A 147 1.53 11.37 -8.89
CA GLY A 147 1.11 10.42 -9.91
C GLY A 147 1.16 11.01 -11.30
N LEU A 148 1.59 10.19 -12.25
CA LEU A 148 1.53 10.43 -13.67
C LEU A 148 0.55 9.45 -14.29
N TYR A 149 -0.31 9.93 -15.16
CA TYR A 149 -1.33 9.18 -15.84
C TYR A 149 -1.12 9.29 -17.36
N TRP A 150 -0.98 8.15 -18.04
CA TRP A 150 -0.80 8.05 -19.48
C TRP A 150 -1.92 7.17 -20.07
N PRO A 151 -3.05 7.74 -20.48
CA PRO A 151 -4.06 7.03 -21.24
C PRO A 151 -3.54 6.76 -22.66
N GLU A 152 -3.95 5.65 -23.29
CA GLU A 152 -3.61 5.38 -24.69
C GLU A 152 -4.18 6.42 -25.65
N THR A 153 -5.32 7.00 -25.30
CA THR A 153 -5.96 8.09 -26.05
C THR A 153 -6.26 9.26 -25.14
N GLY A 154 -5.83 10.44 -25.54
CA GLY A 154 -6.08 11.66 -24.77
C GLY A 154 -4.84 12.33 -24.21
N GLY A 155 -5.03 13.32 -23.36
CA GLY A 155 -3.98 14.09 -22.72
C GLY A 155 -3.38 13.37 -21.51
N ARG A 156 -2.09 13.62 -21.25
CA ARG A 156 -1.42 13.16 -20.02
C ARG A 156 -2.00 13.88 -18.81
N GLY A 157 -2.23 13.12 -17.74
CA GLY A 157 -2.66 13.67 -16.46
C GLY A 157 -1.57 13.55 -15.41
N HIS A 158 -1.71 14.33 -14.36
CA HIS A 158 -0.87 14.24 -13.17
C HIS A 158 -1.65 14.65 -11.92
N GLY A 159 -1.22 14.22 -10.77
CA GLY A 159 -1.87 14.61 -9.52
C GLY A 159 -0.98 14.43 -8.30
N VAL A 160 -1.26 15.24 -7.29
CA VAL A 160 -0.68 15.14 -5.96
C VAL A 160 -1.73 14.56 -5.03
N TRP A 161 -1.34 13.60 -4.23
CA TRP A 161 -2.19 13.00 -3.22
C TRP A 161 -1.49 12.96 -1.86
N VAL A 162 -2.28 12.98 -0.80
CA VAL A 162 -1.83 12.84 0.57
C VAL A 162 -2.65 11.76 1.25
N GLY A 163 -2.06 11.06 2.18
CA GLY A 163 -2.75 10.01 2.90
C GLY A 163 -2.17 9.75 4.27
N SER A 164 -2.85 8.89 5.00
CA SER A 164 -2.44 8.42 6.31
C SER A 164 -2.80 6.96 6.48
N PHE A 165 -2.14 6.29 7.40
CA PHE A 165 -2.42 4.91 7.76
C PHE A 165 -2.18 4.68 9.25
N ALA A 166 -2.86 3.66 9.76
CA ALA A 166 -2.63 3.11 11.08
C ALA A 166 -2.59 1.59 10.98
N LEU A 167 -1.67 0.96 11.67
CA LEU A 167 -1.52 -0.48 11.66
C LEU A 167 -1.22 -1.02 13.07
N ALA A 168 -1.53 -2.29 13.25
CA ALA A 168 -1.05 -3.06 14.38
C ALA A 168 -0.36 -4.31 13.83
N ASP A 169 0.82 -4.61 14.31
CA ASP A 169 1.57 -5.81 13.94
C ASP A 169 1.60 -6.77 15.12
N TYR A 170 1.06 -7.96 14.91
CA TYR A 170 1.00 -8.99 15.95
C TYR A 170 1.89 -10.16 15.59
N GLN A 171 2.87 -10.46 16.42
CA GLN A 171 3.71 -11.63 16.30
C GLN A 171 2.97 -12.89 16.76
N LEU A 172 2.48 -13.67 15.81
CA LEU A 172 1.74 -14.93 16.08
C LEU A 172 2.67 -16.00 16.68
N ARG A 173 3.85 -16.15 16.07
CA ARG A 173 4.95 -17.05 16.46
C ARG A 173 6.26 -16.36 16.10
N ASP A 174 7.40 -16.95 16.49
CA ASP A 174 8.74 -16.34 16.35
C ASP A 174 9.03 -15.67 15.00
N ARG A 175 8.41 -16.16 13.92
CA ARG A 175 8.65 -15.67 12.55
C ARG A 175 7.39 -15.22 11.83
N TRP A 176 6.21 -15.37 12.42
CA TRP A 176 4.94 -15.07 11.76
C TRP A 176 4.29 -13.82 12.31
N HIS A 177 3.93 -12.92 11.44
CA HIS A 177 3.31 -11.64 11.76
C HIS A 177 1.96 -11.47 11.07
N LEU A 178 0.99 -10.99 11.81
CA LEU A 178 -0.32 -10.61 11.32
C LEU A 178 -0.48 -9.10 11.47
N THR A 179 -0.73 -8.40 10.36
CA THR A 179 -0.76 -6.94 10.33
C THR A 179 -2.07 -6.43 9.75
N PRO A 180 -3.11 -6.17 10.57
CA PRO A 180 -4.23 -5.33 10.15
C PRO A 180 -3.79 -3.89 9.96
N GLU A 181 -4.36 -3.26 8.94
CA GLU A 181 -4.11 -1.86 8.57
C GLU A 181 -5.38 -1.16 8.11
N LEU A 182 -5.49 0.11 8.46
CA LEU A 182 -6.43 1.06 7.91
C LEU A 182 -5.64 2.17 7.22
N SER A 183 -5.92 2.44 5.96
CA SER A 183 -5.29 3.52 5.19
C SER A 183 -6.34 4.37 4.49
N MET A 184 -6.02 5.64 4.30
CA MET A 184 -6.84 6.59 3.56
C MET A 184 -5.96 7.55 2.77
N TYR A 185 -6.47 8.02 1.65
CA TYR A 185 -5.83 9.09 0.89
C TYR A 185 -6.86 10.01 0.25
N LYS A 186 -6.40 11.22 -0.11
CA LYS A 186 -7.16 12.20 -0.89
C LYS A 186 -6.26 12.80 -1.96
N VAL A 187 -6.80 12.97 -3.17
CA VAL A 187 -6.19 13.78 -4.22
C VAL A 187 -6.38 15.25 -3.85
N VAL A 188 -5.29 15.99 -3.75
CA VAL A 188 -5.32 17.40 -3.31
C VAL A 188 -5.10 18.38 -4.44
N SER A 189 -4.47 17.97 -5.53
CA SER A 189 -4.32 18.79 -6.73
C SER A 189 -3.99 17.94 -7.95
N GLY A 190 -4.25 18.46 -9.15
CA GLY A 190 -3.83 17.86 -10.41
C GLY A 190 -4.94 17.75 -11.45
N GLN A 191 -4.58 17.19 -12.58
CA GLN A 191 -5.45 16.84 -13.69
C GLN A 191 -5.50 15.32 -13.78
N VAL A 192 -6.26 14.72 -12.90
CA VAL A 192 -6.47 13.26 -12.84
C VAL A 192 -7.95 12.92 -13.05
N PRO A 193 -8.26 11.74 -13.61
CA PRO A 193 -9.65 11.35 -13.87
C PRO A 193 -10.50 11.21 -12.60
N VAL A 194 -9.87 11.00 -11.45
CA VAL A 194 -10.55 10.80 -10.16
C VAL A 194 -10.18 11.94 -9.22
N THR A 195 -11.15 12.76 -8.88
CA THR A 195 -11.02 13.84 -7.91
C THR A 195 -11.72 13.42 -6.63
N GLY A 196 -11.01 12.87 -5.69
CA GLY A 196 -11.64 12.41 -4.46
C GLY A 196 -10.66 11.71 -3.56
N GLY A 197 -11.16 10.76 -2.82
CA GLY A 197 -10.36 10.00 -1.86
C GLY A 197 -10.71 8.52 -1.84
N ALA A 198 -9.89 7.76 -1.16
CA ALA A 198 -10.18 6.37 -0.87
C ALA A 198 -9.85 6.04 0.58
N MET A 199 -10.57 5.06 1.09
CA MET A 199 -10.31 4.43 2.37
C MET A 199 -10.24 2.92 2.15
N GLN A 200 -9.25 2.30 2.74
CA GLN A 200 -8.96 0.87 2.58
C GLN A 200 -8.64 0.27 3.95
N THR A 201 -9.17 -0.90 4.20
CA THR A 201 -8.78 -1.74 5.34
C THR A 201 -8.28 -3.07 4.81
N GLY A 202 -7.24 -3.59 5.42
CA GLY A 202 -6.64 -4.83 4.97
C GLY A 202 -5.92 -5.57 6.08
N ILE A 203 -5.47 -6.76 5.75
CA ILE A 203 -4.72 -7.61 6.65
C ILE A 203 -3.60 -8.31 5.86
N ALA A 204 -2.40 -8.29 6.41
CA ALA A 204 -1.26 -9.00 5.87
C ALA A 204 -0.82 -10.13 6.81
N LEU A 205 -0.40 -11.24 6.23
CA LEU A 205 0.34 -12.31 6.89
C LEU A 205 1.76 -12.33 6.34
N ARG A 206 2.75 -12.23 7.22
CA ARG A 206 4.17 -12.15 6.84
C ARG A 206 4.97 -13.19 7.61
N VAL A 207 6.06 -13.66 7.00
CA VAL A 207 7.00 -14.61 7.62
C VAL A 207 8.43 -14.16 7.38
N ASP A 208 9.22 -14.13 8.42
CA ASP A 208 10.67 -13.86 8.39
C ASP A 208 11.43 -15.17 8.08
N LEU A 209 12.39 -15.10 7.17
CA LEU A 209 13.16 -16.25 6.64
C LEU A 209 14.64 -16.12 6.97
#